data_2daf4f7e75a8482acc673549912a6c82
#
_entry.id   2daf4f7e75a8482acc673549912a6c82
#
_cell.length_a   1.000
_cell.length_b   1.000
_cell.length_c   1.000
_cell.angle_alpha   90.00
_cell.angle_beta   90.00
_cell.angle_gamma   90.00
#
_symmetry.space_group_name_H-M   'P 1'
#
loop_
_entity.id
_entity.type
_entity.pdbx_description
1 polymer ?
#
loop_
_entity_poly.entity_id
_entity_poly.type
_entity_poly.pdbx_seq_one_letter_code
_entity_poly.pdbx_strand_id
1 'polypeptide(L)'
;MPPSFAPHGAAIAFLHTAALHIETFERLAREMAPGLRLTHVVREDLLAATEKAGGITTAISLKTQEALLALAEGGARVVVCTCSTLG
;
A
#
# COMPACT_ATOMS: atom_id res chain seq x y z
N MET A 1 -9.60 -23.80 -5.97
CA MET A 1 -9.33 -22.89 -6.14
C MET A 1 -10.14 -21.98 -5.90
N PRO A 2 -10.21 -21.44 -5.30
CA PRO A 2 -11.02 -20.51 -5.24
C PRO A 2 -10.57 -19.49 -6.04
N PRO A 3 -10.70 -19.59 -7.13
CA PRO A 3 -10.26 -18.68 -7.98
C PRO A 3 -10.95 -17.42 -7.92
N SER A 4 -11.84 -17.38 -7.08
CA SER A 4 -12.71 -16.25 -7.06
C SER A 4 -11.99 -14.93 -6.89
N PHE A 5 -10.79 -14.93 -6.32
CA PHE A 5 -10.15 -13.66 -6.14
C PHE A 5 -9.03 -13.45 -7.12
N ALA A 6 -8.71 -14.42 -7.85
CA ALA A 6 -7.54 -14.35 -8.67
C ALA A 6 -7.56 -13.32 -9.77
N PRO A 7 -8.61 -13.18 -10.55
CA PRO A 7 -8.53 -12.30 -11.69
C PRO A 7 -8.67 -10.83 -11.37
N HIS A 8 -8.99 -10.50 -10.18
CA HIS A 8 -9.37 -9.13 -9.93
C HIS A 8 -8.39 -8.38 -9.08
N GLY A 9 -7.19 -8.73 -9.11
CA GLY A 9 -6.21 -7.95 -8.44
C GLY A 9 -5.47 -8.70 -7.37
N ALA A 10 -4.75 -7.97 -6.58
CA ALA A 10 -3.86 -8.52 -5.60
C ALA A 10 -4.59 -8.90 -4.34
N ALA A 11 -4.10 -9.94 -3.67
CA ALA A 11 -4.60 -10.29 -2.36
C ALA A 11 -4.20 -9.22 -1.35
N ILE A 12 -3.01 -8.65 -1.50
CA ILE A 12 -2.51 -7.62 -0.60
C ILE A 12 -2.08 -6.42 -1.43
N ALA A 13 -2.54 -5.25 -1.04
CA ALA A 13 -2.13 -4.01 -1.67
C ALA A 13 -1.36 -3.18 -0.64
N PHE A 14 -0.26 -2.59 -1.08
CA PHE A 14 0.59 -1.79 -0.21
C PHE A 14 0.57 -0.33 -0.63
N LEU A 15 0.49 0.56 0.36
CA LEU A 15 0.69 1.97 0.14
C LEU A 15 2.04 2.32 0.75
N HIS A 16 2.99 2.72 -0.10
CA HIS A 16 4.33 3.08 0.31
C HIS A 16 4.57 4.56 0.10
N THR A 17 5.47 5.14 0.86
CA THR A 17 5.95 6.49 0.59
C THR A 17 7.32 6.47 -0.05
N ALA A 18 7.95 5.30 -0.15
CA ALA A 18 9.24 5.15 -0.83
C ALA A 18 9.25 3.84 -1.61
N ALA A 19 9.76 3.91 -2.83
CA ALA A 19 9.75 2.76 -3.73
C ALA A 19 10.63 1.60 -3.25
N LEU A 20 11.61 1.87 -2.40
CA LEU A 20 12.52 0.81 -1.95
C LEU A 20 11.81 -0.31 -1.19
N HIS A 21 10.65 -0.04 -0.62
CA HIS A 21 9.91 -1.05 0.11
C HIS A 21 9.28 -2.10 -0.80
N ILE A 22 9.08 -1.78 -2.06
CA ILE A 22 8.48 -2.72 -3.01
C ILE A 22 9.31 -3.99 -3.10
N GLU A 23 10.61 -3.83 -3.31
CA GLU A 23 11.49 -4.98 -3.49
C GLU A 23 11.52 -5.85 -2.25
N THR A 24 11.56 -5.22 -1.07
CA THR A 24 11.58 -5.94 0.18
C THR A 24 10.35 -6.83 0.34
N PHE A 25 9.17 -6.28 0.11
CA PHE A 25 7.94 -7.05 0.29
C PHE A 25 7.74 -8.07 -0.82
N GLU A 26 8.18 -7.78 -2.04
CA GLU A 26 8.10 -8.76 -3.11
C GLU A 26 8.98 -9.97 -2.80
N ARG A 27 10.17 -9.73 -2.28
CA ARG A 27 11.06 -10.82 -1.92
C ARG A 27 10.49 -11.66 -0.79
N LEU A 28 9.97 -11.01 0.26
CA LEU A 28 9.38 -11.73 1.38
C LEU A 28 8.18 -12.57 0.93
N ALA A 29 7.36 -12.03 0.05
CA ALA A 29 6.20 -12.75 -0.45
C ALA A 29 6.63 -13.99 -1.24
N ARG A 30 7.67 -13.84 -2.06
CA ARG A 30 8.16 -14.99 -2.84
C ARG A 30 8.69 -16.10 -1.94
N GLU A 31 9.30 -15.73 -0.82
CA GLU A 31 9.86 -16.73 0.11
C GLU A 31 8.77 -17.40 0.94
N MET A 32 7.75 -16.64 1.33
CA MET A 32 6.75 -17.15 2.26
C MET A 32 5.49 -17.66 1.59
N ALA A 33 5.12 -17.07 0.49
CA ALA A 33 3.88 -17.43 -0.19
C ALA A 33 4.02 -17.21 -1.69
N PRO A 34 4.81 -18.06 -2.38
CA PRO A 34 4.98 -17.92 -3.82
C PRO A 34 3.62 -18.04 -4.49
N GLY A 35 3.34 -17.18 -5.39
CA GLY A 35 2.02 -17.15 -6.03
C GLY A 35 1.09 -16.12 -5.45
N LEU A 36 1.43 -15.54 -4.31
CA LEU A 36 0.62 -14.45 -3.75
C LEU A 36 0.83 -13.21 -4.61
N ARG A 37 -0.25 -12.57 -4.97
CA ARG A 37 -0.18 -11.38 -5.81
C ARG A 37 -0.20 -10.13 -4.95
N LEU A 38 0.76 -9.24 -5.22
CA LEU A 38 0.87 -7.98 -4.49
C LEU A 38 0.69 -6.82 -5.45
N THR A 39 0.09 -5.76 -4.96
CA THR A 39 0.00 -4.49 -5.67
C THR A 39 0.68 -3.45 -4.80
N HIS A 40 1.42 -2.57 -5.44
CA HIS A 40 2.14 -1.51 -4.72
C HIS A 40 1.79 -0.16 -5.31
N VAL A 41 1.48 0.80 -4.44
CA VAL A 41 1.29 2.19 -4.83
C VAL A 41 2.28 3.01 -4.04
N VAL A 42 3.02 3.86 -4.71
CA VAL A 42 4.02 4.71 -4.07
C VAL A 42 3.54 6.15 -4.11
N ARG A 43 3.44 6.76 -2.94
CA ARG A 43 2.97 8.13 -2.78
C ARG A 43 4.02 8.96 -2.06
N GLU A 44 5.07 9.29 -2.79
CA GLU A 44 6.14 10.11 -2.24
C GLU A 44 5.65 11.52 -1.89
N ASP A 45 4.60 11.96 -2.56
CA ASP A 45 4.00 13.26 -2.28
C ASP A 45 3.45 13.34 -0.85
N LEU A 46 2.92 12.24 -0.33
CA LEU A 46 2.40 12.25 1.04
C LEU A 46 3.50 12.40 2.07
N LEU A 47 4.64 11.75 1.83
CA LEU A 47 5.78 11.89 2.72
C LEU A 47 6.32 13.31 2.66
N ALA A 48 6.49 13.87 1.46
CA ALA A 48 6.98 15.21 1.30
C ALA A 48 6.07 16.24 1.97
N ALA A 49 4.76 16.06 1.83
CA ALA A 49 3.80 16.95 2.45
C ALA A 49 3.87 16.89 3.98
N THR A 50 4.06 15.68 4.52
CA THR A 50 4.18 15.48 5.95
C THR A 50 5.43 16.16 6.50
N GLU A 51 6.56 15.98 5.80
CA GLU A 51 7.82 16.61 6.21
C GLU A 51 7.74 18.12 6.15
N LYS A 52 7.11 18.65 5.10
CA LYS A 52 6.97 20.08 4.93
C LYS A 52 6.08 20.69 6.02
N ALA A 53 5.05 19.99 6.41
CA ALA A 53 4.12 20.47 7.43
C ALA A 53 4.63 20.24 8.86
N GLY A 54 5.69 19.49 9.02
CA GLY A 54 6.22 19.17 10.35
C GLY A 54 5.43 18.10 11.08
N GLY A 55 4.59 17.37 10.38
CA GLY A 55 3.78 16.30 10.96
C GLY A 55 2.54 16.04 10.14
N ILE A 56 1.73 15.11 10.59
CA ILE A 56 0.51 14.76 9.90
C ILE A 56 -0.55 15.81 10.15
N THR A 57 -1.16 16.31 9.07
CA THR A 57 -2.28 17.24 9.17
C THR A 57 -3.56 16.51 8.80
N THR A 58 -4.70 17.14 9.07
CA THR A 58 -5.99 16.56 8.68
C THR A 58 -6.04 16.31 7.17
N ALA A 59 -5.55 17.25 6.37
CA ALA A 59 -5.55 17.09 4.92
C ALA A 59 -4.72 15.88 4.48
N ILE A 60 -3.56 15.69 5.08
CA ILE A 60 -2.69 14.55 4.76
C ILE A 60 -3.36 13.25 5.17
N SER A 61 -3.97 13.23 6.35
CA SER A 61 -4.68 12.05 6.84
C SER A 61 -5.82 11.67 5.91
N LEU A 62 -6.59 12.64 5.43
CA LEU A 62 -7.68 12.37 4.50
C LEU A 62 -7.17 11.82 3.17
N LYS A 63 -6.08 12.36 2.65
CA LYS A 63 -5.50 11.86 1.40
C LYS A 63 -4.99 10.44 1.56
N THR A 64 -4.41 10.12 2.71
CA THR A 64 -3.94 8.77 3.00
C THR A 64 -5.12 7.80 3.03
N GLN A 65 -6.21 8.19 3.70
CA GLN A 65 -7.40 7.37 3.77
C GLN A 65 -8.01 7.14 2.39
N GLU A 66 -8.04 8.18 1.56
CA GLU A 66 -8.55 8.04 0.20
C GLU A 66 -7.72 7.06 -0.61
N ALA A 67 -6.39 7.11 -0.46
CA ALA A 67 -5.52 6.19 -1.16
C ALA A 67 -5.75 4.74 -0.71
N LEU A 68 -5.92 4.53 0.59
CA LEU A 68 -6.17 3.19 1.12
C LEU A 68 -7.54 2.66 0.66
N LEU A 69 -8.54 3.52 0.65
CA LEU A 69 -9.87 3.12 0.18
C LEU A 69 -9.84 2.75 -1.30
N ALA A 70 -9.10 3.51 -2.11
CA ALA A 70 -8.99 3.21 -3.53
C ALA A 70 -8.38 1.83 -3.75
N LEU A 71 -7.38 1.45 -2.96
CA LEU A 71 -6.79 0.13 -3.06
C LEU A 71 -7.77 -0.95 -2.65
N ALA A 72 -8.55 -0.71 -1.61
CA ALA A 72 -9.56 -1.67 -1.17
C ALA A 72 -10.64 -1.83 -2.23
N GLU A 73 -11.07 -0.73 -2.83
CA GLU A 73 -12.10 -0.77 -3.88
C GLU A 73 -11.58 -1.46 -5.14
N GLY A 74 -10.27 -1.48 -5.33
CA GLY A 74 -9.66 -2.18 -6.44
C GLY A 74 -9.64 -3.69 -6.28
N GLY A 75 -10.15 -4.21 -5.17
CA GLY A 75 -10.28 -5.64 -4.98
C GLY A 75 -9.27 -6.28 -4.03
N ALA A 76 -8.40 -5.51 -3.42
CA ALA A 76 -7.45 -6.06 -2.47
C ALA A 76 -8.16 -6.57 -1.23
N ARG A 77 -7.74 -7.71 -0.73
CA ARG A 77 -8.33 -8.27 0.48
C ARG A 77 -7.73 -7.65 1.73
N VAL A 78 -6.49 -7.23 1.64
CA VAL A 78 -5.78 -6.59 2.74
C VAL A 78 -5.05 -5.38 2.17
N VAL A 79 -5.11 -4.27 2.86
CA VAL A 79 -4.39 -3.06 2.46
C VAL A 79 -3.45 -2.69 3.59
N VAL A 80 -2.19 -2.49 3.26
CA VAL A 80 -1.15 -2.21 4.25
C VAL A 80 -0.45 -0.89 3.92
N CYS A 81 -0.35 -0.02 4.91
CA CYS A 81 0.45 1.19 4.79
C CYS A 81 1.79 0.92 5.46
N THR A 82 2.88 1.01 4.69
CA THR A 82 4.20 0.66 5.20
C THR A 82 4.96 1.82 5.81
N CYS A 83 4.42 3.03 5.71
CA CYS A 83 5.09 4.19 6.28
C CYS A 83 4.59 4.46 7.68
N SER A 84 5.45 4.35 8.66
CA SER A 84 5.07 4.58 10.06
C SER A 84 4.64 6.03 10.31
N THR A 85 5.11 6.95 9.48
CA THR A 85 4.72 8.36 9.62
C THR A 85 3.26 8.57 9.24
N LEU A 86 2.78 7.86 8.24
CA LEU A 86 1.38 7.97 7.80
C LEU A 86 0.48 6.98 8.51
N GLY A 87 1.05 5.89 8.91
CA GLY A 87 0.31 4.86 9.61
C GLY A 87 0.21 5.17 11.08
#